data_b3a73241d837e6c79e8bd76bf116baeb
#
_entry.id   b3a73241d837e6c79e8bd76bf116baeb
#
_cell.length_a   1.000
_cell.length_b   1.000
_cell.length_c   1.000
_cell.angle_alpha   90.00
_cell.angle_beta   90.00
_cell.angle_gamma   90.00
#
_symmetry.space_group_name_H-M   'P 1'
#
loop_
_entity.id
_entity.type
_entity.pdbx_description
1 polymer ?
#
loop_
_entity_poly.entity_id
_entity_poly.type
_entity_poly.pdbx_seq_one_letter_code
_entity_poly.pdbx_strand_id
1 'polypeptide(L)'
;MNNIFYYTNLRWLVITTLLYFGASFGQTFFIAIFAGYIRYDFHISHTTWGSIYALGTCLSAALMFKLGGITEKFKSVNLSIMVIISLAFFCFLMIFAENIVLLILIIFGLRFFGQGFASDLSMVLCGKWFSKNRGKTVAFL
;
A
#
# COMPACT_ATOMS: atom_id res chain seq x y z
N MET A 1 30.47 3.40 -8.91
CA MET A 1 29.12 3.73 -8.41
C MET A 1 29.29 4.94 -7.52
N ASN A 2 28.73 6.12 -7.86
CA ASN A 2 29.00 7.35 -7.14
C ASN A 2 28.31 7.35 -5.77
N ASN A 3 29.02 6.95 -4.73
CA ASN A 3 28.54 6.96 -3.35
C ASN A 3 28.03 8.36 -2.92
N ILE A 4 28.60 9.43 -3.48
CA ILE A 4 28.21 10.83 -3.24
C ILE A 4 26.74 11.07 -3.56
N PHE A 5 26.19 10.46 -4.64
CA PHE A 5 24.77 10.61 -4.98
C PHE A 5 23.85 10.11 -3.88
N TYR A 6 24.14 8.97 -3.30
CA TYR A 6 23.32 8.36 -2.24
C TYR A 6 23.37 9.16 -0.95
N TYR A 7 24.55 9.64 -0.54
CA TYR A 7 24.70 10.45 0.68
C TYR A 7 23.98 11.80 0.58
N THR A 8 24.07 12.47 -0.56
CA THR A 8 23.42 13.78 -0.77
C THR A 8 21.87 13.69 -0.78
N ASN A 9 21.34 12.53 -1.21
CA ASN A 9 19.89 12.34 -1.39
C ASN A 9 19.31 11.33 -0.39
N LEU A 10 20.04 10.96 0.65
CA LEU A 10 19.67 9.90 1.59
C LEU A 10 18.29 10.10 2.19
N ARG A 11 17.93 11.32 2.60
CA ARG A 11 16.62 11.62 3.18
C ARG A 11 15.45 11.27 2.24
N TRP A 12 15.59 11.56 0.96
CA TRP A 12 14.56 11.27 -0.04
C TRP A 12 14.47 9.78 -0.36
N LEU A 13 15.61 9.11 -0.40
CA LEU A 13 15.66 7.65 -0.55
C LEU A 13 15.02 6.96 0.65
N VAL A 14 15.32 7.37 1.86
CA VAL A 14 14.73 6.81 3.08
C VAL A 14 13.21 7.00 3.09
N ILE A 15 12.72 8.21 2.74
CA ILE A 15 11.27 8.47 2.71
C ILE A 15 10.56 7.57 1.69
N THR A 16 11.10 7.44 0.47
CA THR A 16 10.49 6.57 -0.56
C THR A 16 10.54 5.10 -0.18
N THR A 17 11.65 4.65 0.40
CA THR A 17 11.82 3.27 0.87
C THR A 17 10.87 2.96 2.03
N LEU A 18 10.73 3.86 3.00
CA LEU A 18 9.79 3.68 4.12
C LEU A 18 8.34 3.66 3.64
N LEU A 19 8.00 4.50 2.66
CA LEU A 19 6.66 4.50 2.06
C LEU A 19 6.38 3.18 1.34
N TYR A 20 7.35 2.69 0.57
CA TYR A 20 7.24 1.40 -0.13
C TYR A 20 7.22 0.22 0.85
N PHE A 21 8.02 0.27 1.90
CA PHE A 21 7.97 -0.71 2.99
C PHE A 21 6.59 -0.72 3.66
N GLY A 22 6.03 0.47 3.97
CA GLY A 22 4.67 0.59 4.49
C GLY A 22 3.61 -0.02 3.56
N ALA A 23 3.80 0.07 2.24
CA ALA A 23 2.92 -0.56 1.26
C ALA A 23 2.80 -2.09 1.44
N SER A 24 3.80 -2.74 2.03
CA SER A 24 3.83 -4.19 2.29
C SER A 24 2.64 -4.67 3.11
N PHE A 25 2.12 -3.86 4.04
CA PHE A 25 0.95 -4.21 4.84
C PHE A 25 -0.33 -4.40 4.02
N GLY A 26 -0.43 -3.79 2.83
CA GLY A 26 -1.52 -4.00 1.89
C GLY A 26 -1.22 -5.04 0.79
N GLN A 27 -0.04 -5.63 0.77
CA GLN A 27 0.34 -6.62 -0.24
C GLN A 27 -0.26 -7.99 0.03
N THR A 28 -0.46 -8.74 -1.06
CA THR A 28 -1.06 -10.08 -1.02
C THR A 28 -0.32 -11.02 -0.09
N PHE A 29 1.01 -11.03 -0.13
CA PHE A 29 1.83 -11.92 0.68
C PHE A 29 1.65 -11.67 2.18
N PHE A 30 1.54 -10.40 2.60
CA PHE A 30 1.37 -10.05 3.99
C PHE A 30 -0.01 -10.47 4.50
N ILE A 31 -1.07 -10.13 3.77
CA ILE A 31 -2.45 -10.52 4.12
C ILE A 31 -2.61 -12.05 4.13
N ALA A 32 -1.93 -12.76 3.22
CA ALA A 32 -1.98 -14.22 3.14
C ALA A 32 -1.43 -14.92 4.40
N ILE A 33 -0.47 -14.32 5.11
CA ILE A 33 0.07 -14.86 6.37
C ILE A 33 -1.05 -15.02 7.40
N PHE A 34 -1.98 -14.07 7.46
CA PHE A 34 -3.08 -14.05 8.42
C PHE A 34 -4.34 -14.79 7.94
N ALA A 35 -4.38 -15.22 6.69
CA ALA A 35 -5.57 -15.85 6.09
C ALA A 35 -6.06 -17.09 6.86
N GLY A 36 -5.16 -17.87 7.45
CA GLY A 36 -5.51 -19.02 8.29
C GLY A 36 -6.25 -18.62 9.56
N TYR A 37 -5.71 -17.63 10.27
CA TYR A 37 -6.30 -17.10 11.51
C TYR A 37 -7.64 -16.43 11.24
N ILE A 38 -7.72 -15.58 10.23
CA ILE A 38 -8.97 -14.90 9.85
C ILE A 38 -10.08 -15.91 9.52
N ARG A 39 -9.77 -16.96 8.77
CA ARG A 39 -10.75 -18.01 8.43
C ARG A 39 -11.23 -18.77 9.67
N TYR A 40 -10.31 -19.03 10.59
CA TYR A 40 -10.64 -19.71 11.85
C TYR A 40 -11.59 -18.84 12.69
N ASP A 41 -11.26 -17.58 12.90
CA ASP A 41 -12.03 -16.65 13.74
C ASP A 41 -13.42 -16.37 13.17
N PHE A 42 -13.51 -16.21 11.84
CA PHE A 42 -14.79 -15.96 11.16
C PHE A 42 -15.57 -17.22 10.78
N HIS A 43 -15.04 -18.41 11.09
CA HIS A 43 -15.63 -19.70 10.70
C HIS A 43 -15.98 -19.80 9.21
N ILE A 44 -15.14 -19.27 8.33
CA ILE A 44 -15.36 -19.23 6.88
C ILE A 44 -14.48 -20.24 6.13
N SER A 45 -15.02 -20.73 5.00
CA SER A 45 -14.31 -21.63 4.10
C SER A 45 -13.19 -20.93 3.31
N HIS A 46 -12.30 -21.71 2.70
CA HIS A 46 -11.29 -21.20 1.77
C HIS A 46 -11.91 -20.43 0.60
N THR A 47 -13.02 -20.93 0.06
CA THR A 47 -13.74 -20.31 -1.05
C THR A 47 -14.34 -18.97 -0.64
N THR A 48 -14.97 -18.90 0.54
CA THR A 48 -15.55 -17.65 1.08
C THR A 48 -14.47 -16.62 1.31
N TRP A 49 -13.34 -17.00 1.90
CA TRP A 49 -12.17 -16.10 2.06
C TRP A 49 -11.67 -15.57 0.73
N GLY A 50 -11.52 -16.45 -0.27
CA GLY A 50 -11.10 -16.04 -1.62
C GLY A 50 -12.06 -15.04 -2.25
N SER A 51 -13.37 -15.20 -2.06
CA SER A 51 -14.39 -14.28 -2.56
C SER A 51 -14.31 -12.91 -1.85
N ILE A 52 -14.17 -12.88 -0.52
CA ILE A 52 -13.99 -11.65 0.28
C ILE A 52 -12.77 -10.89 -0.21
N TYR A 53 -11.63 -11.59 -0.35
CA TYR A 53 -10.38 -11.00 -0.81
C TYR A 53 -10.48 -10.47 -2.24
N ALA A 54 -11.11 -11.23 -3.14
CA ALA A 54 -11.35 -10.81 -4.52
C ALA A 54 -12.22 -9.57 -4.59
N LEU A 55 -13.33 -9.51 -3.85
CA LEU A 55 -14.21 -8.34 -3.80
C LEU A 55 -13.47 -7.09 -3.31
N GLY A 56 -12.76 -7.17 -2.19
CA GLY A 56 -11.96 -6.04 -1.67
C GLY A 56 -10.91 -5.57 -2.67
N THR A 57 -10.24 -6.50 -3.35
CA THR A 57 -9.22 -6.20 -4.36
C THR A 57 -9.82 -5.56 -5.61
N CYS A 58 -10.93 -6.08 -6.13
CA CYS A 58 -11.62 -5.52 -7.30
C CYS A 58 -12.14 -4.09 -7.03
N LEU A 59 -12.73 -3.85 -5.86
CA LEU A 59 -13.17 -2.52 -5.44
C LEU A 59 -11.99 -1.55 -5.36
N SER A 60 -10.87 -1.99 -4.78
CA SER A 60 -9.62 -1.20 -4.72
C SER A 60 -9.11 -0.85 -6.12
N ALA A 61 -9.03 -1.82 -7.03
CA ALA A 61 -8.57 -1.62 -8.39
C ALA A 61 -9.48 -0.64 -9.17
N ALA A 62 -10.81 -0.79 -9.05
CA ALA A 62 -11.79 0.08 -9.69
C ALA A 62 -11.64 1.54 -9.22
N LEU A 63 -11.40 1.75 -7.92
CA LEU A 63 -11.21 3.08 -7.37
C LEU A 63 -9.84 3.66 -7.76
N MET A 64 -8.78 2.85 -7.76
CA MET A 64 -7.44 3.27 -8.23
C MET A 64 -7.46 3.70 -9.70
N PHE A 65 -8.21 3.00 -10.56
CA PHE A 65 -8.35 3.39 -11.95
C PHE A 65 -8.91 4.81 -12.11
N LYS A 66 -9.87 5.21 -11.25
CA LYS A 66 -10.43 6.56 -11.23
C LYS A 66 -9.53 7.61 -10.59
N LEU A 67 -8.75 7.22 -9.60
CA LEU A 67 -7.98 8.13 -8.74
C LEU A 67 -6.47 8.14 -9.01
N GLY A 68 -5.96 7.28 -9.89
CA GLY A 68 -4.52 7.16 -10.17
C GLY A 68 -3.81 8.46 -10.55
N GLY A 69 -4.52 9.41 -11.20
CA GLY A 69 -3.98 10.74 -11.53
C GLY A 69 -3.90 11.74 -10.36
N ILE A 70 -4.40 11.39 -9.18
CA ILE A 70 -4.38 12.25 -7.99
C ILE A 70 -2.95 12.52 -7.51
N THR A 71 -2.04 11.58 -7.68
CA THR A 71 -0.62 11.71 -7.31
C THR A 71 0.10 12.89 -8.00
N GLU A 72 -0.44 13.37 -9.12
CA GLU A 72 0.09 14.54 -9.84
C GLU A 72 -0.50 15.86 -9.35
N LYS A 73 -1.72 15.85 -8.83
CA LYS A 73 -2.49 17.05 -8.44
C LYS A 73 -2.15 17.55 -7.04
N PHE A 74 -1.80 16.67 -6.13
CA PHE A 74 -1.55 17.01 -4.73
C PHE A 74 -0.06 17.11 -4.42
N LYS A 75 0.28 17.89 -3.36
CA LYS A 75 1.65 17.92 -2.83
C LYS A 75 2.01 16.52 -2.32
N SER A 76 3.06 15.96 -2.86
CA SER A 76 3.49 14.59 -2.60
C SER A 76 3.66 14.26 -1.12
N VAL A 77 4.15 15.20 -0.31
CA VAL A 77 4.36 15.01 1.14
C VAL A 77 3.03 14.83 1.86
N ASN A 78 2.06 15.71 1.60
CA ASN A 78 0.74 15.63 2.26
C ASN A 78 0.02 14.33 1.87
N LEU A 79 0.13 13.94 0.60
CA LEU A 79 -0.45 12.70 0.11
C LEU A 79 0.20 11.48 0.77
N SER A 80 1.53 11.47 0.94
CA SER A 80 2.25 10.39 1.63
C SER A 80 1.80 10.24 3.08
N ILE A 81 1.67 11.35 3.80
CA ILE A 81 1.19 11.34 5.19
C ILE A 81 -0.23 10.80 5.27
N MET A 82 -1.13 11.29 4.42
CA MET A 82 -2.52 10.82 4.37
C MET A 82 -2.60 9.30 4.09
N VAL A 83 -1.84 8.81 3.12
CA VAL A 83 -1.82 7.40 2.75
C VAL A 83 -1.33 6.51 3.89
N ILE A 84 -0.24 6.90 4.56
CA ILE A 84 0.32 6.13 5.69
C ILE A 84 -0.65 6.13 6.88
N ILE A 85 -1.26 7.27 7.22
CA ILE A 85 -2.25 7.35 8.31
C ILE A 85 -3.47 6.49 7.97
N SER A 86 -3.96 6.55 6.74
CA SER A 86 -5.11 5.72 6.31
C SER A 86 -4.77 4.24 6.35
N LEU A 87 -3.56 3.85 5.92
CA LEU A 87 -3.11 2.46 5.97
C LEU A 87 -3.02 1.97 7.43
N ALA A 88 -2.41 2.75 8.32
CA ALA A 88 -2.34 2.45 9.74
C ALA A 88 -3.73 2.32 10.38
N PHE A 89 -4.67 3.18 10.00
CA PHE A 89 -6.05 3.11 10.44
C PHE A 89 -6.72 1.79 10.03
N PHE A 90 -6.57 1.34 8.78
CA PHE A 90 -7.13 0.06 8.34
C PHE A 90 -6.44 -1.14 8.98
N CYS A 91 -5.13 -1.07 9.24
CA CYS A 91 -4.44 -2.09 10.05
C CYS A 91 -5.01 -2.16 11.47
N PHE A 92 -5.24 -1.02 12.11
CA PHE A 92 -5.82 -0.95 13.45
C PHE A 92 -7.27 -1.43 13.46
N LEU A 93 -8.06 -1.06 12.46
CA LEU A 93 -9.46 -1.46 12.33
C LEU A 93 -9.64 -2.99 12.22
N MET A 94 -8.60 -3.72 11.81
CA MET A 94 -8.62 -5.18 11.74
C MET A 94 -8.86 -5.83 13.10
N ILE A 95 -8.45 -5.19 14.20
CA ILE A 95 -8.67 -5.67 15.57
C ILE A 95 -10.18 -5.73 15.91
N PHE A 96 -10.97 -4.87 15.29
CA PHE A 96 -12.42 -4.73 15.50
C PHE A 96 -13.25 -5.43 14.43
N ALA A 97 -12.63 -6.29 13.63
CA ALA A 97 -13.32 -7.00 12.55
C ALA A 97 -14.22 -8.10 13.13
N GLU A 98 -15.50 -7.84 13.32
CA GLU A 98 -16.47 -8.78 13.89
C GLU A 98 -17.41 -9.38 12.83
N ASN A 99 -17.49 -8.78 11.64
CA ASN A 99 -18.38 -9.24 10.59
C ASN A 99 -17.74 -9.19 9.19
N ILE A 100 -18.32 -9.97 8.27
CA ILE A 100 -17.79 -10.13 6.90
C ILE A 100 -17.79 -8.81 6.12
N VAL A 101 -18.79 -7.95 6.33
CA VAL A 101 -18.88 -6.67 5.61
C VAL A 101 -17.74 -5.75 6.03
N LEU A 102 -17.47 -5.66 7.33
CA LEU A 102 -16.36 -4.89 7.86
C LEU A 102 -15.01 -5.48 7.38
N LEU A 103 -14.90 -6.81 7.34
CA LEU A 103 -13.70 -7.49 6.82
C LEU A 103 -13.44 -7.14 5.34
N ILE A 104 -14.47 -7.12 4.50
CA ILE A 104 -14.36 -6.70 3.08
C ILE A 104 -13.88 -5.24 3.00
N LEU A 105 -14.44 -4.35 3.82
CA LEU A 105 -14.05 -2.94 3.87
C LEU A 105 -12.58 -2.77 4.29
N ILE A 106 -12.13 -3.55 5.27
CA ILE A 106 -10.74 -3.52 5.74
C ILE A 106 -9.79 -4.02 4.64
N ILE A 107 -10.09 -5.16 4.03
CA ILE A 107 -9.30 -5.68 2.91
C ILE A 107 -9.25 -4.67 1.76
N PHE A 108 -10.38 -4.08 1.40
CA PHE A 108 -10.43 -2.99 0.42
C PHE A 108 -9.49 -1.84 0.80
N GLY A 109 -9.55 -1.34 2.04
CA GLY A 109 -8.73 -0.23 2.50
C GLY A 109 -7.23 -0.55 2.50
N LEU A 110 -6.85 -1.73 3.00
CA LEU A 110 -5.46 -2.21 2.98
C LEU A 110 -4.92 -2.32 1.55
N ARG A 111 -5.72 -2.88 0.63
CA ARG A 111 -5.35 -3.01 -0.78
C ARG A 111 -5.25 -1.65 -1.47
N PHE A 112 -6.19 -0.75 -1.20
CA PHE A 112 -6.25 0.56 -1.82
C PHE A 112 -5.10 1.47 -1.35
N PHE A 113 -4.91 1.63 -0.04
CA PHE A 113 -3.87 2.51 0.49
C PHE A 113 -2.48 1.87 0.47
N GLY A 114 -2.38 0.56 0.68
CA GLY A 114 -1.10 -0.15 0.68
C GLY A 114 -0.63 -0.47 -0.73
N GLN A 115 -1.20 -1.48 -1.36
CA GLN A 115 -0.75 -1.93 -2.68
C GLN A 115 -1.04 -0.90 -3.79
N GLY A 116 -2.14 -0.17 -3.72
CA GLY A 116 -2.45 0.88 -4.66
C GLY A 116 -1.60 2.13 -4.41
N PHE A 117 -2.07 3.00 -3.52
CA PHE A 117 -1.49 4.33 -3.37
C PHE A 117 -0.05 4.36 -2.85
N ALA A 118 0.30 3.62 -1.80
CA ALA A 118 1.64 3.72 -1.21
C ALA A 118 2.73 3.24 -2.16
N SER A 119 2.51 2.13 -2.88
CA SER A 119 3.49 1.65 -3.87
C SER A 119 3.59 2.56 -5.08
N ASP A 120 2.48 3.00 -5.66
CA ASP A 120 2.50 3.92 -6.80
C ASP A 120 3.14 5.26 -6.45
N LEU A 121 2.79 5.82 -5.28
CA LEU A 121 3.33 7.09 -4.83
C LEU A 121 4.84 7.02 -4.60
N SER A 122 5.36 5.94 -4.03
CA SER A 122 6.81 5.75 -3.86
C SER A 122 7.54 5.73 -5.19
N MET A 123 7.00 5.06 -6.21
CA MET A 123 7.57 5.03 -7.56
C MET A 123 7.50 6.39 -8.26
N VAL A 124 6.37 7.12 -8.12
CA VAL A 124 6.20 8.48 -8.66
C VAL A 124 7.19 9.44 -8.01
N LEU A 125 7.39 9.36 -6.68
CA LEU A 125 8.36 10.17 -5.95
C LEU A 125 9.80 9.90 -6.39
N CYS A 126 10.16 8.63 -6.57
CA CYS A 126 11.46 8.27 -7.14
C CYS A 126 11.64 8.88 -8.54
N GLY A 127 10.61 8.84 -9.36
CA GLY A 127 10.66 9.44 -10.70
C GLY A 127 10.80 10.96 -10.70
N LYS A 128 10.12 11.65 -9.75
CA LYS A 128 10.17 13.12 -9.61
C LYS A 128 11.49 13.61 -9.00
N TRP A 129 11.98 12.95 -7.96
CA TRP A 129 13.18 13.41 -7.23
C TRP A 129 14.49 12.93 -7.86
N PHE A 130 14.47 11.81 -8.59
CA PHE A 130 15.67 11.20 -9.15
C PHE A 130 15.61 11.01 -10.67
N SER A 131 15.15 12.03 -11.40
CA SER A 131 14.90 11.96 -12.86
C SER A 131 16.08 11.39 -13.66
N LYS A 132 17.34 11.78 -13.34
CA LYS A 132 18.56 11.28 -14.03
C LYS A 132 18.94 9.84 -13.65
N ASN A 133 18.55 9.35 -12.47
CA ASN A 133 18.92 8.04 -11.92
C ASN A 133 17.68 7.19 -11.56
N ARG A 134 16.54 7.46 -12.19
CA ARG A 134 15.25 6.82 -11.89
C ARG A 134 15.33 5.30 -11.80
N GLY A 135 15.95 4.64 -12.80
CA GLY A 135 16.05 3.17 -12.82
C GLY A 135 16.86 2.61 -11.64
N LYS A 136 17.96 3.27 -11.27
CA LYS A 136 18.78 2.86 -10.11
C LYS A 136 18.05 3.05 -8.78
N THR A 137 17.27 4.12 -8.67
CA THR A 137 16.54 4.44 -7.44
C THR A 137 15.35 3.51 -7.25
N VAL A 138 14.62 3.21 -8.33
CA VAL A 138 13.51 2.23 -8.30
C VAL A 138 14.03 0.82 -8.00
N ALA A 139 15.21 0.45 -8.49
CA ALA A 139 15.82 -0.85 -8.17
C ALA A 139 16.29 -0.97 -6.70
N PHE A 140 16.33 0.13 -5.97
CA PHE A 140 16.68 0.17 -4.55
C PHE A 140 15.45 0.02 -3.63
N LEU A 141 14.22 0.27 -4.15
CA LEU A 141 12.96 0.04 -3.44
C LEU A 141 12.60 -1.44 -3.33
#